data_5766e43d5b14598a83f1d7a0cdb35d04
#
_entry.id   5766e43d5b14598a83f1d7a0cdb35d04
#
_cell.length_a   1.000
_cell.length_b   1.000
_cell.length_c   1.000
_cell.angle_alpha   90.00
_cell.angle_beta   90.00
_cell.angle_gamma   90.00
#
_symmetry.space_group_name_H-M   'P 1'
#
loop_
_entity.id
_entity.type
_entity.pdbx_description
1 polymer ?
#
loop_
_entity_poly.entity_id
_entity_poly.type
_entity_poly.pdbx_seq_one_letter_code
_entity_poly.pdbx_strand_id
1 'polypeptide(L)'
;MALNSISKSDWQYLVTGFFLTSVFIFTDLIGVINKEYFYFVPRLISDQPHRIFTSILTHADLNHLLSNLGGIIITRYFLMRLGNKKRFFYLKFILSCSFLNFFIIWVYEKILSYFNIYPNYAAIGFSGIIYALFGFLLLTSFYGKKYFLGKEISFKS
;
A
#
# COMPACT_ATOMS: atom_id res chain seq x y z
N MET A 1 18.80 -20.25 12.36
CA MET A 1 18.04 -18.99 12.39
C MET A 1 16.59 -19.34 12.72
N ALA A 2 16.16 -19.19 13.97
CA ALA A 2 14.79 -19.56 14.36
C ALA A 2 13.82 -18.64 13.60
N LEU A 3 12.92 -19.21 12.84
CA LEU A 3 11.71 -18.52 12.37
C LEU A 3 10.97 -18.07 13.62
N ASN A 4 11.21 -16.81 14.01
CA ASN A 4 10.56 -16.22 15.18
C ASN A 4 9.05 -16.44 15.03
N SER A 5 8.48 -16.99 16.07
CA SER A 5 7.05 -17.21 16.23
C SER A 5 6.22 -16.07 15.65
N ILE A 6 5.21 -16.39 14.88
CA ILE A 6 4.22 -15.44 14.34
C ILE A 6 3.76 -14.55 15.50
N SER A 7 4.05 -13.25 15.41
CA SER A 7 3.68 -12.33 16.47
C SER A 7 2.20 -11.93 16.30
N LYS A 8 1.56 -11.52 17.42
CA LYS A 8 0.15 -11.04 17.37
C LYS A 8 -0.07 -9.85 16.42
N SER A 9 0.99 -9.22 15.90
CA SER A 9 0.89 -8.14 14.91
C SER A 9 0.97 -8.63 13.46
N ASP A 10 1.38 -9.88 13.23
CA ASP A 10 1.63 -10.42 11.88
C ASP A 10 0.37 -10.69 11.09
N TRP A 11 -0.76 -10.85 11.77
CA TRP A 11 -2.05 -11.08 11.11
C TRP A 11 -2.38 -10.00 10.06
N GLN A 12 -1.92 -8.74 10.28
CA GLN A 12 -2.17 -7.64 9.33
C GLN A 12 -1.54 -7.88 7.97
N TYR A 13 -0.33 -8.43 7.94
CA TYR A 13 0.38 -8.76 6.70
C TYR A 13 -0.26 -9.96 6.01
N LEU A 14 -0.65 -10.97 6.79
CA LEU A 14 -1.34 -12.15 6.27
C LEU A 14 -2.70 -11.79 5.69
N VAL A 15 -3.49 -11.00 6.41
CA VAL A 15 -4.79 -10.53 5.93
C VAL A 15 -4.64 -9.67 4.68
N THR A 16 -3.66 -8.75 4.64
CA THR A 16 -3.41 -7.95 3.43
C THR A 16 -3.07 -8.86 2.25
N GLY A 17 -2.12 -9.78 2.40
CA GLY A 17 -1.75 -10.73 1.35
C GLY A 17 -2.93 -11.58 0.89
N PHE A 18 -3.74 -12.06 1.83
CA PHE A 18 -4.96 -12.82 1.53
C PHE A 18 -5.96 -12.01 0.69
N PHE A 19 -6.22 -10.75 1.07
CA PHE A 19 -7.13 -9.89 0.30
C PHE A 19 -6.61 -9.61 -1.10
N LEU A 20 -5.32 -9.26 -1.25
CA LEU A 20 -4.73 -9.01 -2.57
C LEU A 20 -4.84 -10.25 -3.47
N THR A 21 -4.52 -11.43 -2.93
CA THR A 21 -4.62 -12.70 -3.67
C THR A 21 -6.05 -13.04 -4.01
N SER A 22 -6.98 -12.87 -3.07
CA SER A 22 -8.42 -13.15 -3.31
C SER A 22 -8.98 -12.25 -4.40
N VAL A 23 -8.73 -10.95 -4.35
CA VAL A 23 -9.19 -10.04 -5.40
C VAL A 23 -8.62 -10.45 -6.76
N PHE A 24 -7.33 -10.77 -6.85
CA PHE A 24 -6.71 -11.24 -8.09
C PHE A 24 -7.35 -12.53 -8.63
N ILE A 25 -7.64 -13.49 -7.75
CA ILE A 25 -8.33 -14.72 -8.15
C ILE A 25 -9.69 -14.41 -8.77
N PHE A 26 -10.50 -13.57 -8.13
CA PHE A 26 -11.84 -13.27 -8.60
C PHE A 26 -11.86 -12.37 -9.84
N THR A 27 -10.90 -11.49 -10.01
CA THR A 27 -10.83 -10.57 -11.15
C THR A 27 -10.11 -11.15 -12.37
N ASP A 28 -8.99 -11.84 -12.17
CA ASP A 28 -8.09 -12.24 -13.26
C ASP A 28 -8.13 -13.75 -13.57
N LEU A 29 -8.26 -14.62 -12.56
CA LEU A 29 -8.27 -16.08 -12.79
C LEU A 29 -9.68 -16.59 -13.09
N ILE A 30 -10.67 -16.20 -12.30
CA ILE A 30 -12.06 -16.65 -12.49
C ILE A 30 -12.82 -15.68 -13.40
N GLY A 31 -12.50 -14.39 -13.36
CA GLY A 31 -13.10 -13.37 -14.22
C GLY A 31 -14.55 -13.01 -13.89
N VAL A 32 -15.03 -13.35 -12.68
CA VAL A 32 -16.42 -13.03 -12.27
C VAL A 32 -16.62 -11.57 -11.91
N ILE A 33 -15.54 -10.84 -11.64
CA ILE A 33 -15.57 -9.42 -11.31
C ILE A 33 -14.69 -8.67 -12.31
N ASN A 34 -15.26 -7.69 -13.00
CA ASN A 34 -14.47 -6.85 -13.87
C ASN A 34 -13.55 -5.92 -13.04
N LYS A 35 -12.24 -6.10 -13.15
CA LYS A 35 -11.25 -5.34 -12.39
C LYS A 35 -11.26 -3.83 -12.66
N GLU A 36 -11.78 -3.39 -13.80
CA GLU A 36 -11.88 -1.97 -14.13
C GLU A 36 -12.76 -1.18 -13.16
N TYR A 37 -13.71 -1.84 -12.48
CA TYR A 37 -14.51 -1.22 -11.42
C TYR A 37 -13.69 -0.80 -10.20
N PHE A 38 -12.51 -1.38 -10.04
CA PHE A 38 -11.63 -1.08 -8.91
C PHE A 38 -10.54 -0.05 -9.23
N TYR A 39 -10.25 0.18 -10.51
CA TYR A 39 -9.18 1.10 -10.91
C TYR A 39 -9.42 2.50 -10.35
N PHE A 40 -8.33 3.11 -9.86
CA PHE A 40 -8.35 4.53 -9.55
C PHE A 40 -8.38 5.31 -10.86
N VAL A 41 -9.49 5.97 -11.12
CA VAL A 41 -9.68 6.84 -12.28
C VAL A 41 -10.08 8.21 -11.74
N PRO A 42 -9.19 9.22 -11.78
CA PRO A 42 -9.40 10.51 -11.12
C PRO A 42 -10.73 11.17 -11.43
N ARG A 43 -11.14 11.16 -12.71
CA ARG A 43 -12.42 11.76 -13.16
C ARG A 43 -13.67 11.09 -12.57
N LEU A 44 -13.57 9.85 -12.08
CA LEU A 44 -14.68 9.09 -11.51
C LEU A 44 -14.77 9.19 -10.00
N ILE A 45 -13.79 9.83 -9.32
CA ILE A 45 -13.71 9.79 -7.85
C ILE A 45 -14.88 10.49 -7.17
N SER A 46 -15.40 11.56 -7.75
CA SER A 46 -16.59 12.25 -7.21
C SER A 46 -17.80 11.33 -7.13
N ASP A 47 -17.99 10.47 -8.12
CA ASP A 47 -19.14 9.57 -8.23
C ASP A 47 -18.86 8.20 -7.62
N GLN A 48 -17.59 7.78 -7.60
CA GLN A 48 -17.14 6.46 -7.19
C GLN A 48 -15.97 6.54 -6.20
N PRO A 49 -16.14 7.13 -5.00
CA PRO A 49 -15.07 7.37 -4.04
C PRO A 49 -14.44 6.08 -3.48
N HIS A 50 -15.11 4.94 -3.57
CA HIS A 50 -14.57 3.63 -3.16
C HIS A 50 -13.28 3.28 -3.92
N ARG A 51 -13.10 3.79 -5.14
CA ARG A 51 -11.91 3.54 -5.98
C ARG A 51 -10.59 3.99 -5.34
N ILE A 52 -10.65 4.92 -4.38
CA ILE A 52 -9.49 5.33 -3.57
C ILE A 52 -8.87 4.13 -2.84
N PHE A 53 -9.70 3.25 -2.33
CA PHE A 53 -9.28 2.09 -1.54
C PHE A 53 -9.24 0.80 -2.35
N THR A 54 -10.15 0.62 -3.29
CA THR A 54 -10.23 -0.63 -4.04
C THR A 54 -9.11 -0.76 -5.08
N SER A 55 -8.60 0.35 -5.60
CA SER A 55 -7.50 0.34 -6.58
C SER A 55 -6.20 -0.28 -6.04
N ILE A 56 -5.95 -0.19 -4.74
CA ILE A 56 -4.77 -0.81 -4.12
C ILE A 56 -4.87 -2.34 -4.06
N LEU A 57 -6.06 -2.89 -4.19
CA LEU A 57 -6.31 -4.34 -4.12
C LEU A 57 -6.15 -5.03 -5.47
N THR A 58 -6.26 -4.28 -6.59
CA THR A 58 -6.16 -4.82 -7.95
C THR A 58 -4.73 -4.80 -8.48
N HIS A 59 -4.42 -5.73 -9.37
CA HIS A 59 -3.09 -5.87 -9.97
C HIS A 59 -3.21 -6.04 -11.49
N ALA A 60 -2.20 -5.57 -12.21
CA ALA A 60 -2.17 -5.68 -13.67
C ALA A 60 -2.08 -7.15 -14.11
N ASP A 61 -1.20 -7.90 -13.46
CA ASP A 61 -0.88 -9.30 -13.76
C ASP A 61 -0.34 -10.03 -12.52
N LEU A 62 -0.06 -11.32 -12.69
CA LEU A 62 0.47 -12.17 -11.63
C LEU A 62 1.85 -11.72 -11.13
N ASN A 63 2.73 -11.24 -12.01
CA ASN A 63 4.07 -10.79 -11.61
C ASN A 63 3.97 -9.55 -10.73
N HIS A 64 3.06 -8.63 -11.05
CA HIS A 64 2.77 -7.47 -10.23
C HIS A 64 2.25 -7.86 -8.84
N LEU A 65 1.32 -8.82 -8.77
CA LEU A 65 0.84 -9.37 -7.49
C LEU A 65 1.98 -9.99 -6.67
N LEU A 66 2.77 -10.88 -7.28
CA LEU A 66 3.87 -11.56 -6.59
C LEU A 66 4.94 -10.58 -6.09
N SER A 67 5.27 -9.56 -6.87
CA SER A 67 6.18 -8.49 -6.48
C SER A 67 5.67 -7.73 -5.24
N ASN A 68 4.38 -7.46 -5.19
CA ASN A 68 3.75 -6.79 -4.05
C ASN A 68 3.71 -7.70 -2.80
N LEU A 69 3.42 -8.98 -2.95
CA LEU A 69 3.48 -9.95 -1.85
C LEU A 69 4.91 -10.08 -1.31
N GLY A 70 5.91 -10.14 -2.19
CA GLY A 70 7.33 -10.10 -1.82
C GLY A 70 7.69 -8.83 -1.05
N GLY A 71 7.22 -7.68 -1.53
CA GLY A 71 7.40 -6.39 -0.86
C GLY A 71 6.79 -6.35 0.54
N ILE A 72 5.61 -6.94 0.74
CA ILE A 72 4.97 -7.08 2.06
C ILE A 72 5.87 -7.89 3.01
N ILE A 73 6.41 -9.02 2.56
CA ILE A 73 7.28 -9.88 3.37
C ILE A 73 8.57 -9.13 3.77
N ILE A 74 9.20 -8.46 2.81
CA ILE A 74 10.43 -7.71 3.03
C ILE A 74 10.20 -6.55 4.00
N THR A 75 9.17 -5.74 3.77
CA THR A 75 8.85 -4.61 4.65
C THR A 75 8.47 -5.06 6.06
N ARG A 76 7.74 -6.17 6.21
CA ARG A 76 7.49 -6.80 7.51
C ARG A 76 8.79 -7.13 8.24
N TYR A 77 9.73 -7.79 7.55
CA TYR A 77 11.01 -8.18 8.15
C TYR A 77 11.75 -6.97 8.72
N PHE A 78 11.87 -5.88 7.96
CA PHE A 78 12.54 -4.67 8.40
C PHE A 78 11.77 -3.93 9.52
N LEU A 79 10.45 -3.83 9.42
CA LEU A 79 9.63 -3.20 10.47
C LEU A 79 9.72 -3.94 11.80
N MET A 80 9.84 -5.27 11.78
CA MET A 80 10.09 -6.04 13.00
C MET A 80 11.46 -5.76 13.59
N ARG A 81 12.49 -5.60 12.78
CA ARG A 81 13.84 -5.21 13.25
C ARG A 81 13.86 -3.83 13.87
N LEU A 82 13.06 -2.90 13.39
CA LEU A 82 12.85 -1.59 14.01
C LEU A 82 12.15 -1.65 15.39
N GLY A 83 11.80 -2.84 15.85
CA GLY A 83 11.10 -3.01 17.12
C GLY A 83 9.66 -2.49 17.10
N ASN A 84 9.09 -2.23 15.91
CA ASN A 84 7.73 -1.74 15.77
C ASN A 84 6.72 -2.87 16.01
N LYS A 85 6.38 -3.11 17.27
CA LYS A 85 5.38 -4.10 17.69
C LYS A 85 3.97 -3.51 17.84
N LYS A 86 3.70 -2.31 17.32
CA LYS A 86 2.39 -1.68 17.46
C LYS A 86 1.35 -2.44 16.66
N ARG A 87 0.32 -2.90 17.39
CA ARG A 87 -0.73 -3.80 16.90
C ARG A 87 -1.41 -3.36 15.60
N PHE A 88 -1.49 -2.06 15.33
CA PHE A 88 -2.20 -1.52 14.16
C PHE A 88 -1.33 -0.58 13.32
N PHE A 89 -0.02 -0.60 13.48
CA PHE A 89 0.87 0.31 12.74
C PHE A 89 0.72 0.13 11.23
N TYR A 90 0.82 -1.11 10.77
CA TYR A 90 0.78 -1.43 9.34
C TYR A 90 -0.56 -1.04 8.71
N LEU A 91 -1.68 -1.37 9.36
CA LEU A 91 -3.01 -1.00 8.89
C LEU A 91 -3.20 0.53 8.83
N LYS A 92 -2.78 1.24 9.86
CA LYS A 92 -2.82 2.71 9.88
C LYS A 92 -1.95 3.30 8.79
N PHE A 93 -0.79 2.71 8.54
CA PHE A 93 0.12 3.14 7.49
C PHE A 93 -0.54 2.96 6.10
N ILE A 94 -1.14 1.80 5.83
CA ILE A 94 -1.88 1.54 4.59
C ILE A 94 -2.96 2.60 4.38
N LEU A 95 -3.81 2.82 5.37
CA LEU A 95 -4.91 3.79 5.27
C LEU A 95 -4.39 5.21 5.03
N SER A 96 -3.36 5.63 5.76
CA SER A 96 -2.76 6.97 5.60
C SER A 96 -2.13 7.15 4.22
N CYS A 97 -1.39 6.16 3.74
CA CYS A 97 -0.76 6.20 2.42
C CYS A 97 -1.79 6.18 1.30
N SER A 98 -2.86 5.38 1.43
CA SER A 98 -3.95 5.38 0.45
C SER A 98 -4.60 6.75 0.34
N PHE A 99 -4.88 7.39 1.47
CA PHE A 99 -5.48 8.72 1.49
C PHE A 99 -4.55 9.79 0.93
N LEU A 100 -3.26 9.75 1.30
CA LEU A 100 -2.26 10.69 0.81
C LEU A 100 -2.03 10.54 -0.70
N ASN A 101 -1.94 9.31 -1.17
CA ASN A 101 -1.79 9.02 -2.60
C ASN A 101 -2.98 9.56 -3.40
N PHE A 102 -4.21 9.32 -2.91
CA PHE A 102 -5.41 9.92 -3.48
C PHE A 102 -5.32 11.45 -3.54
N PHE A 103 -4.97 12.09 -2.43
CA PHE A 103 -4.91 13.56 -2.36
C PHE A 103 -3.89 14.13 -3.35
N ILE A 104 -2.70 13.53 -3.44
CA ILE A 104 -1.65 13.94 -4.38
C ILE A 104 -2.14 13.82 -5.82
N ILE A 105 -2.75 12.69 -6.19
CA ILE A 105 -3.22 12.46 -7.56
C ILE A 105 -4.38 13.41 -7.87
N TRP A 106 -5.29 13.63 -6.92
CA TRP A 106 -6.40 14.56 -7.10
C TRP A 106 -5.90 16.01 -7.32
N VAL A 107 -4.91 16.46 -6.53
CA VAL A 107 -4.29 17.79 -6.72
C VAL A 107 -3.61 17.87 -8.09
N TYR A 108 -2.85 16.84 -8.46
CA TYR A 108 -2.19 16.75 -9.76
C TYR A 108 -3.19 16.86 -10.93
N GLU A 109 -4.31 16.15 -10.85
CA GLU A 109 -5.40 16.25 -11.83
C GLU A 109 -5.98 17.67 -11.93
N LYS A 110 -6.17 18.36 -10.81
CA LYS A 110 -6.65 19.74 -10.80
C LYS A 110 -5.68 20.69 -11.48
N ILE A 111 -4.37 20.48 -11.24
CA ILE A 111 -3.32 21.27 -11.90
C ILE A 111 -3.34 21.03 -13.41
N LEU A 112 -3.38 19.76 -13.86
CA LEU A 112 -3.42 19.45 -15.28
C LEU A 112 -4.68 19.98 -15.98
N SER A 113 -5.82 19.85 -15.32
CA SER A 113 -7.09 20.39 -15.82
C SER A 113 -7.04 21.91 -16.00
N TYR A 114 -6.35 22.63 -15.13
CA TYR A 114 -6.12 24.07 -15.29
C TYR A 114 -5.36 24.41 -16.59
N PHE A 115 -4.46 23.54 -17.02
CA PHE A 115 -3.74 23.66 -18.28
C PHE A 115 -4.46 23.01 -19.48
N ASN A 116 -5.71 22.59 -19.32
CA ASN A 116 -6.48 21.84 -20.35
C ASN A 116 -5.82 20.53 -20.77
N ILE A 117 -5.04 19.91 -19.90
CA ILE A 117 -4.44 18.60 -20.09
C ILE A 117 -5.31 17.58 -19.38
N TYR A 118 -5.90 16.64 -20.11
CA TYR A 118 -6.79 15.60 -19.59
C TYR A 118 -6.17 14.22 -19.79
N PRO A 119 -5.26 13.79 -18.91
CA PRO A 119 -4.61 12.50 -19.06
C PRO A 119 -5.64 11.38 -18.86
N ASN A 120 -5.62 10.41 -19.75
CA ASN A 120 -6.44 9.21 -19.64
C ASN A 120 -5.60 8.09 -19.03
N TYR A 121 -5.46 8.09 -17.71
CA TYR A 121 -4.75 7.03 -16.98
C TYR A 121 -5.61 6.44 -15.86
N ALA A 122 -5.26 5.23 -15.50
CA ALA A 122 -5.79 4.55 -14.32
C ALA A 122 -4.62 4.05 -13.46
N ALA A 123 -4.74 4.19 -12.15
CA ALA A 123 -3.76 3.66 -11.21
C ALA A 123 -4.31 2.43 -10.49
N ILE A 124 -3.46 1.43 -10.35
CA ILE A 124 -3.77 0.16 -9.68
C ILE A 124 -2.57 -0.34 -8.90
N GLY A 125 -2.83 -1.17 -7.89
CA GLY A 125 -1.84 -1.95 -7.19
C GLY A 125 -1.39 -1.39 -5.85
N PHE A 126 -0.90 -2.30 -5.04
CA PHE A 126 -0.42 -2.05 -3.69
C PHE A 126 1.00 -1.45 -3.66
N SER A 127 1.66 -1.36 -4.82
CA SER A 127 3.06 -0.93 -4.96
C SER A 127 3.35 0.45 -4.37
N GLY A 128 2.43 1.40 -4.52
CA GLY A 128 2.58 2.74 -3.92
C GLY A 128 2.77 2.69 -2.40
N ILE A 129 2.04 1.81 -1.72
CA ILE A 129 2.17 1.61 -0.27
C ILE A 129 3.52 0.96 0.08
N ILE A 130 3.96 -0.02 -0.73
CA ILE A 130 5.25 -0.67 -0.55
C ILE A 130 6.40 0.31 -0.72
N TYR A 131 6.36 1.16 -1.76
CA TYR A 131 7.37 2.21 -1.95
C TYR A 131 7.37 3.23 -0.81
N ALA A 132 6.21 3.61 -0.29
CA ALA A 132 6.12 4.48 0.87
C ALA A 132 6.73 3.81 2.13
N LEU A 133 6.52 2.50 2.32
CA LEU A 133 7.17 1.74 3.40
C LEU A 133 8.68 1.68 3.23
N PHE A 134 9.19 1.43 2.02
CA PHE A 134 10.64 1.48 1.75
C PHE A 134 11.22 2.87 1.99
N GLY A 135 10.54 3.93 1.56
CA GLY A 135 10.93 5.31 1.84
C GLY A 135 10.99 5.59 3.34
N PHE A 136 9.98 5.15 4.10
CA PHE A 136 9.96 5.24 5.56
C PHE A 136 11.15 4.50 6.19
N LEU A 137 11.42 3.26 5.78
CA LEU A 137 12.53 2.45 6.26
C LEU A 137 13.88 3.11 5.94
N LEU A 138 14.04 3.64 4.72
CA LEU A 138 15.24 4.36 4.30
C LEU A 138 15.47 5.60 5.15
N LEU A 139 14.46 6.45 5.33
CA LEU A 139 14.56 7.63 6.16
C LEU A 139 14.91 7.29 7.62
N THR A 140 14.28 6.25 8.19
CA THR A 140 14.59 5.81 9.55
C THR A 140 16.00 5.25 9.68
N SER A 141 16.57 4.65 8.62
CA SER A 141 17.95 4.17 8.61
C SER A 141 18.98 5.30 8.63
N PHE A 142 18.74 6.37 7.89
CA PHE A 142 19.66 7.53 7.84
C PHE A 142 19.68 8.35 9.12
N TYR A 143 18.57 8.42 9.81
CA TYR A 143 18.42 9.32 10.94
C TYR A 143 18.60 8.65 12.31
N GLY A 144 18.89 7.37 12.36
CA GLY A 144 19.10 6.61 13.59
C GLY A 144 17.85 6.57 14.48
N LYS A 145 17.98 7.02 15.72
CA LYS A 145 16.82 7.16 16.63
C LYS A 145 15.93 8.29 16.16
N LYS A 146 14.68 7.99 15.80
CA LYS A 146 13.76 9.04 15.38
C LYS A 146 12.35 8.86 15.90
N TYR A 147 11.71 10.00 16.05
CA TYR A 147 10.32 10.09 16.45
C TYR A 147 9.41 9.94 15.24
N PHE A 148 8.55 8.95 15.26
CA PHE A 148 7.46 8.82 14.31
C PHE A 148 6.13 8.88 15.07
N LEU A 149 5.27 9.81 14.70
CA LEU A 149 4.01 10.06 15.40
C LEU A 149 4.19 10.27 16.92
N GLY A 150 5.20 11.04 17.32
CA GLY A 150 5.48 11.40 18.70
C GLY A 150 6.12 10.29 19.56
N LYS A 151 6.60 9.20 18.94
CA LYS A 151 7.28 8.10 19.65
C LYS A 151 8.63 7.78 19.01
N GLU A 152 9.63 7.54 19.87
CA GLU A 152 10.97 7.17 19.46
C GLU A 152 10.97 5.81 18.76
N ILE A 153 11.56 5.74 17.56
CA ILE A 153 11.81 4.49 16.84
C ILE A 153 13.30 4.21 16.94
N SER A 154 13.68 3.12 17.61
CA SER A 154 15.06 2.67 17.67
C SER A 154 15.25 1.40 16.85
N PHE A 155 16.38 1.34 16.12
CA PHE A 155 16.88 0.08 15.59
C PHE A 155 17.41 -0.75 16.77
N LYS A 156 16.95 -1.97 16.94
CA LYS A 156 17.67 -2.94 17.75
C LYS A 156 18.81 -3.49 16.90
N SER A 157 20.04 -3.13 17.30
CA SER A 157 21.28 -3.76 16.81
C SER A 157 21.30 -5.25 17.11
#